data_0ce81e7e33bedf2bded0632f11422288
#
_entry.id   0ce81e7e33bedf2bded0632f11422288
#
_cell.length_a   1.000
_cell.length_b   1.000
_cell.length_c   1.000
_cell.angle_alpha   90.00
_cell.angle_beta   90.00
_cell.angle_gamma   90.00
#
_symmetry.space_group_name_H-M   'P 1'
#
loop_
_entity.id
_entity.type
_entity.pdbx_description
1 polymer ?
#
loop_
_entity_poly.entity_id
_entity_poly.type
_entity_poly.pdbx_seq_one_letter_code
_entity_poly.pdbx_strand_id
1 'polypeptide(L)'
;MSNKVLLSTLCALAVCCLPADSRPRTSPPNDAAFLSMAAQADMTIAHIGQMAENRAATDKVKNFAKTVVQDHTNDYWELTGVASKAGDQIPKAINSQNERMITALERSKGKAFDRDFLTRQSAEHERLISAFKQEAEYGTNPVIKDYARKALPTIERHLHDAQDLLKQRS
;
A
#
# COMPACT_ATOMS: atom_id res chain seq x y z
N MET A 1 -72.47 48.54 -4.90
CA MET A 1 -72.13 47.14 -5.22
C MET A 1 -70.66 46.97 -5.31
N SER A 2 -70.05 46.42 -4.27
CA SER A 2 -68.56 46.37 -4.10
C SER A 2 -68.02 45.07 -4.63
N ASN A 3 -67.11 45.14 -5.60
CA ASN A 3 -66.33 43.95 -6.04
C ASN A 3 -65.01 43.96 -5.28
N LYS A 4 -64.84 43.00 -4.40
CA LYS A 4 -63.57 42.70 -3.73
C LYS A 4 -62.74 41.77 -4.62
N VAL A 5 -61.64 42.22 -5.11
CA VAL A 5 -60.62 41.39 -5.80
C VAL A 5 -59.69 40.82 -4.75
N LEU A 6 -59.70 39.45 -4.63
CA LEU A 6 -58.75 38.73 -3.82
C LEU A 6 -57.47 38.53 -4.59
N LEU A 7 -56.39 39.11 -4.06
CA LEU A 7 -55.02 38.90 -4.56
C LEU A 7 -54.46 37.62 -3.88
N SER A 8 -54.34 36.53 -4.62
CA SER A 8 -53.65 35.30 -4.17
C SER A 8 -52.15 35.43 -4.36
N THR A 9 -51.42 35.55 -3.25
CA THR A 9 -49.98 35.55 -3.23
C THR A 9 -49.48 34.11 -3.34
N LEU A 10 -48.88 33.75 -4.49
CA LEU A 10 -48.26 32.47 -4.72
C LEU A 10 -46.83 32.49 -4.16
N CYS A 11 -46.59 31.82 -3.03
CA CYS A 11 -45.27 31.71 -2.43
C CYS A 11 -44.55 30.54 -3.12
N ALA A 12 -43.61 30.86 -4.01
CA ALA A 12 -42.75 29.86 -4.67
C ALA A 12 -41.63 29.44 -3.71
N LEU A 13 -41.77 28.22 -3.17
CA LEU A 13 -40.69 27.55 -2.42
C LEU A 13 -39.61 27.09 -3.40
N ALA A 14 -38.51 27.81 -3.47
CA ALA A 14 -37.32 27.38 -4.19
C ALA A 14 -36.63 26.27 -3.36
N VAL A 15 -36.79 25.02 -3.80
CA VAL A 15 -36.02 23.88 -3.28
C VAL A 15 -34.59 23.98 -3.84
N CYS A 16 -33.66 24.44 -3.02
CA CYS A 16 -32.23 24.35 -3.33
C CYS A 16 -31.81 22.88 -3.29
N CYS A 17 -31.77 22.22 -4.45
CA CYS A 17 -31.07 20.96 -4.63
C CYS A 17 -29.56 21.21 -4.54
N LEU A 18 -28.95 20.94 -3.38
CA LEU A 18 -27.51 20.84 -3.27
C LEU A 18 -27.05 19.61 -4.07
N PRO A 19 -26.02 19.73 -4.93
CA PRO A 19 -25.47 18.54 -5.59
C PRO A 19 -24.91 17.60 -4.52
N ALA A 20 -25.42 16.38 -4.49
CA ALA A 20 -24.85 15.31 -3.68
C ALA A 20 -23.40 15.10 -4.12
N ASP A 21 -22.47 15.30 -3.21
CA ASP A 21 -21.03 15.03 -3.42
C ASP A 21 -20.88 13.53 -3.71
N SER A 22 -20.74 13.18 -4.98
CA SER A 22 -20.65 11.81 -5.48
C SER A 22 -19.21 11.26 -5.41
N ARG A 23 -18.38 11.75 -4.47
CA ARG A 23 -17.09 11.12 -4.19
C ARG A 23 -17.34 9.71 -3.64
N PRO A 24 -16.66 8.68 -4.19
CA PRO A 24 -16.75 7.35 -3.62
C PRO A 24 -16.36 7.43 -2.14
N ARG A 25 -17.26 7.09 -1.24
CA ARG A 25 -16.93 6.91 0.18
C ARG A 25 -16.08 5.65 0.26
N THR A 26 -14.76 5.81 0.27
CA THR A 26 -13.89 4.72 0.69
C THR A 26 -14.24 4.41 2.14
N SER A 27 -14.58 3.16 2.42
CA SER A 27 -14.74 2.72 3.82
C SER A 27 -13.47 3.08 4.59
N PRO A 28 -13.58 3.52 5.86
CA PRO A 28 -12.39 3.79 6.66
C PRO A 28 -11.48 2.55 6.66
N PRO A 29 -10.15 2.73 6.60
CA PRO A 29 -9.23 1.61 6.67
C PRO A 29 -9.49 0.81 7.96
N ASN A 30 -9.39 -0.50 7.85
CA ASN A 30 -9.38 -1.37 9.01
C ASN A 30 -7.93 -1.49 9.49
N ASP A 31 -7.57 -0.81 10.56
CA ASP A 31 -6.21 -0.77 11.12
C ASP A 31 -5.61 -2.18 11.28
N ALA A 32 -6.38 -3.16 11.76
CA ALA A 32 -5.93 -4.55 11.89
C ALA A 32 -5.67 -5.23 10.54
N ALA A 33 -6.51 -4.94 9.53
CA ALA A 33 -6.28 -5.44 8.17
C ALA A 33 -5.04 -4.80 7.54
N PHE A 34 -4.80 -3.51 7.79
CA PHE A 34 -3.59 -2.81 7.37
C PHE A 34 -2.34 -3.45 7.99
N LEU A 35 -2.31 -3.65 9.32
CA LEU A 35 -1.20 -4.31 10.02
C LEU A 35 -0.92 -5.71 9.45
N SER A 36 -1.96 -6.48 9.21
CA SER A 36 -1.83 -7.83 8.61
C SER A 36 -1.26 -7.77 7.20
N MET A 37 -1.73 -6.83 6.37
CA MET A 37 -1.26 -6.63 5.00
C MET A 37 0.21 -6.17 4.98
N ALA A 38 0.60 -5.22 5.83
CA ALA A 38 1.97 -4.74 5.92
C ALA A 38 2.94 -5.85 6.33
N ALA A 39 2.59 -6.64 7.37
CA ALA A 39 3.40 -7.77 7.81
C ALA A 39 3.59 -8.84 6.72
N GLN A 40 2.52 -9.13 5.96
CA GLN A 40 2.61 -10.07 4.83
C GLN A 40 3.52 -9.53 3.72
N ALA A 41 3.45 -8.23 3.45
CA ALA A 41 4.32 -7.59 2.47
C ALA A 41 5.79 -7.65 2.90
N ASP A 42 6.11 -7.27 4.14
CA ASP A 42 7.48 -7.28 4.65
C ASP A 42 8.10 -8.66 4.58
N MET A 43 7.42 -9.68 5.11
CA MET A 43 7.91 -11.06 5.05
C MET A 43 8.11 -11.55 3.62
N THR A 44 7.18 -11.22 2.72
CA THR A 44 7.25 -11.66 1.33
C THR A 44 8.37 -10.96 0.57
N ILE A 45 8.46 -9.63 0.71
CA ILE A 45 9.48 -8.82 0.05
C ILE A 45 10.88 -9.20 0.54
N ALA A 46 11.07 -9.38 1.85
CA ALA A 46 12.33 -9.86 2.40
C ALA A 46 12.70 -11.24 1.85
N HIS A 47 11.74 -12.18 1.78
CA HIS A 47 11.99 -13.53 1.24
C HIS A 47 12.41 -13.51 -0.23
N ILE A 48 11.66 -12.81 -1.10
CA ILE A 48 12.05 -12.73 -2.53
C ILE A 48 13.31 -11.91 -2.75
N GLY A 49 13.59 -10.94 -1.86
CA GLY A 49 14.84 -10.20 -1.84
C GLY A 49 16.04 -11.11 -1.55
N GLN A 50 15.99 -11.96 -0.52
CA GLN A 50 17.01 -12.96 -0.22
C GLN A 50 17.26 -13.90 -1.41
N MET A 51 16.19 -14.31 -2.08
CA MET A 51 16.31 -15.08 -3.31
C MET A 51 17.07 -14.30 -4.40
N ALA A 52 16.79 -13.01 -4.56
CA ALA A 52 17.42 -12.14 -5.56
C ALA A 52 18.88 -11.84 -5.22
N GLU A 53 19.26 -11.69 -3.95
CA GLU A 53 20.66 -11.59 -3.54
C GLU A 53 21.51 -12.74 -4.08
N ASN A 54 20.97 -13.96 -4.06
CA ASN A 54 21.69 -15.17 -4.48
C ASN A 54 21.58 -15.46 -5.98
N ARG A 55 20.47 -15.08 -6.64
CA ARG A 55 20.12 -15.55 -7.98
C ARG A 55 20.10 -14.50 -9.07
N ALA A 56 20.08 -13.20 -8.70
CA ALA A 56 20.06 -12.13 -9.69
C ALA A 56 21.30 -12.20 -10.61
N ALA A 57 21.09 -11.91 -11.90
CA ALA A 57 22.12 -11.97 -12.90
C ALA A 57 23.07 -10.75 -12.84
N THR A 58 22.63 -9.63 -12.24
CA THR A 58 23.42 -8.40 -12.20
C THR A 58 23.65 -7.92 -10.76
N ASP A 59 24.83 -7.38 -10.50
CA ASP A 59 25.18 -6.86 -9.18
C ASP A 59 24.30 -5.68 -8.76
N LYS A 60 23.82 -4.87 -9.70
CA LYS A 60 22.88 -3.79 -9.41
C LYS A 60 21.58 -4.33 -8.78
N VAL A 61 21.04 -5.42 -9.32
CA VAL A 61 19.83 -6.06 -8.76
C VAL A 61 20.11 -6.76 -7.44
N LYS A 62 21.28 -7.40 -7.28
CA LYS A 62 21.68 -7.98 -5.99
C LYS A 62 21.80 -6.91 -4.90
N ASN A 63 22.41 -5.77 -5.22
CA ASN A 63 22.56 -4.67 -4.26
C ASN A 63 21.20 -4.07 -3.87
N PHE A 64 20.31 -3.84 -4.83
CA PHE A 64 18.93 -3.42 -4.56
C PHE A 64 18.21 -4.44 -3.67
N ALA A 65 18.29 -5.73 -4.01
CA ALA A 65 17.69 -6.80 -3.23
C ALA A 65 18.17 -6.80 -1.77
N LYS A 66 19.48 -6.61 -1.55
CA LYS A 66 20.07 -6.53 -0.21
C LYS A 66 19.50 -5.36 0.61
N THR A 67 19.36 -4.18 -0.02
CA THR A 67 18.74 -3.02 0.63
C THR A 67 17.29 -3.34 1.03
N VAL A 68 16.52 -3.90 0.11
CA VAL A 68 15.11 -4.25 0.34
C VAL A 68 14.96 -5.29 1.45
N VAL A 69 15.82 -6.31 1.49
CA VAL A 69 15.83 -7.32 2.58
C VAL A 69 16.04 -6.65 3.93
N GLN A 70 17.05 -5.80 4.03
CA GLN A 70 17.38 -5.13 5.29
C GLN A 70 16.24 -4.23 5.76
N ASP A 71 15.70 -3.40 4.88
CA ASP A 71 14.69 -2.42 5.24
C ASP A 71 13.37 -3.12 5.63
N HIS A 72 12.88 -4.09 4.85
CA HIS A 72 11.64 -4.80 5.17
C HIS A 72 11.76 -5.76 6.36
N THR A 73 12.96 -6.28 6.64
CA THR A 73 13.19 -7.04 7.88
C THR A 73 13.10 -6.12 9.10
N ASN A 74 13.70 -4.94 9.04
CA ASN A 74 13.64 -3.95 10.12
C ASN A 74 12.22 -3.44 10.30
N ASP A 75 11.50 -3.18 9.19
CA ASP A 75 10.12 -2.69 9.22
C ASP A 75 9.17 -3.70 9.86
N TYR A 76 9.31 -5.00 9.56
CA TYR A 76 8.53 -6.05 10.22
C TYR A 76 8.70 -6.04 11.74
N TRP A 77 9.93 -5.81 12.24
CA TRP A 77 10.17 -5.72 13.68
C TRP A 77 9.58 -4.44 14.29
N GLU A 78 9.67 -3.30 13.60
CA GLU A 78 9.00 -2.06 14.02
C GLU A 78 7.48 -2.26 14.05
N LEU A 79 6.92 -2.86 13.00
CA LEU A 79 5.49 -3.17 12.90
C LEU A 79 5.00 -4.08 14.03
N THR A 80 5.82 -5.05 14.46
CA THR A 80 5.51 -5.89 15.63
C THR A 80 5.33 -5.05 16.89
N GLY A 81 6.19 -4.06 17.09
CA GLY A 81 6.09 -3.12 18.21
C GLY A 81 4.88 -2.19 18.10
N VAL A 82 4.56 -1.73 16.90
CA VAL A 82 3.37 -0.91 16.60
C VAL A 82 2.10 -1.69 16.90
N ALA A 83 1.97 -2.92 16.39
CA ALA A 83 0.81 -3.78 16.63
C ALA A 83 0.61 -4.03 18.13
N SER A 84 1.67 -4.35 18.86
CA SER A 84 1.62 -4.56 20.31
C SER A 84 1.12 -3.31 21.05
N LYS A 85 1.59 -2.11 20.68
CA LYS A 85 1.12 -0.85 21.29
C LYS A 85 -0.33 -0.53 20.94
N ALA A 86 -0.80 -0.97 19.79
CA ALA A 86 -2.18 -0.83 19.36
C ALA A 86 -3.14 -1.85 19.99
N GLY A 87 -2.59 -2.88 20.68
CA GLY A 87 -3.37 -3.99 21.23
C GLY A 87 -3.72 -5.07 20.20
N ASP A 88 -3.02 -5.08 19.06
CA ASP A 88 -3.22 -5.98 17.93
C ASP A 88 -2.07 -6.99 17.79
N GLN A 89 -2.27 -7.96 16.90
CA GLN A 89 -1.26 -8.94 16.51
C GLN A 89 -1.10 -8.97 14.99
N ILE A 90 0.11 -9.29 14.54
CA ILE A 90 0.41 -9.47 13.11
C ILE A 90 0.73 -10.92 12.78
N PRO A 91 0.53 -11.35 11.53
CA PRO A 91 0.94 -12.67 11.05
C PRO A 91 2.44 -12.92 11.25
N LYS A 92 2.78 -14.16 11.62
CA LYS A 92 4.16 -14.63 11.83
C LYS A 92 4.66 -15.57 10.72
N ALA A 93 3.82 -15.82 9.72
CA ALA A 93 4.14 -16.65 8.56
C ALA A 93 3.54 -16.07 7.29
N ILE A 94 4.21 -16.30 6.17
CA ILE A 94 3.73 -15.93 4.84
C ILE A 94 2.48 -16.75 4.53
N ASN A 95 1.46 -16.09 3.97
CA ASN A 95 0.23 -16.77 3.60
C ASN A 95 0.37 -17.54 2.26
N SER A 96 -0.55 -18.48 2.01
CA SER A 96 -0.51 -19.33 0.83
C SER A 96 -0.59 -18.60 -0.51
N GLN A 97 -1.17 -17.40 -0.54
CA GLN A 97 -1.20 -16.57 -1.76
C GLN A 97 0.19 -16.05 -2.09
N ASN A 98 0.90 -15.53 -1.07
CA ASN A 98 2.27 -15.04 -1.22
C ASN A 98 3.27 -16.18 -1.47
N GLU A 99 3.07 -17.34 -0.85
CA GLU A 99 3.87 -18.55 -1.15
C GLU A 99 3.78 -18.95 -2.63
N ARG A 100 2.57 -18.93 -3.23
CA ARG A 100 2.41 -19.19 -4.67
C ARG A 100 3.14 -18.16 -5.53
N MET A 101 3.15 -16.90 -5.13
CA MET A 101 3.87 -15.83 -5.83
C MET A 101 5.39 -16.06 -5.76
N ILE A 102 5.92 -16.44 -4.61
CA ILE A 102 7.33 -16.80 -4.42
C ILE A 102 7.70 -17.97 -5.33
N THR A 103 6.93 -19.06 -5.28
CA THR A 103 7.14 -20.25 -6.12
C THR A 103 7.10 -19.93 -7.63
N ALA A 104 6.25 -18.97 -8.04
CA ALA A 104 6.23 -18.53 -9.43
C ALA A 104 7.53 -17.82 -9.85
N LEU A 105 8.11 -16.99 -8.95
CA LEU A 105 9.38 -16.31 -9.20
C LEU A 105 10.57 -17.29 -9.24
N GLU A 106 10.54 -18.38 -8.47
CA GLU A 106 11.58 -19.41 -8.46
C GLU A 106 11.84 -20.06 -9.82
N ARG A 107 10.84 -20.05 -10.72
CA ARG A 107 10.94 -20.65 -12.05
C ARG A 107 11.76 -19.80 -13.01
N SER A 108 11.87 -18.50 -12.78
CA SER A 108 12.64 -17.58 -13.62
C SER A 108 14.15 -17.70 -13.34
N LYS A 109 14.99 -17.45 -14.37
CA LYS A 109 16.45 -17.54 -14.28
C LYS A 109 17.13 -16.39 -15.04
N GLY A 110 18.34 -16.05 -14.61
CA GLY A 110 19.19 -15.06 -15.30
C GLY A 110 18.51 -13.70 -15.43
N LYS A 111 18.64 -13.07 -16.59
CA LYS A 111 18.04 -11.74 -16.85
C LYS A 111 16.50 -11.74 -16.78
N ALA A 112 15.84 -12.87 -17.06
CA ALA A 112 14.39 -12.98 -16.89
C ALA A 112 14.00 -12.92 -15.41
N PHE A 113 14.76 -13.61 -14.54
CA PHE A 113 14.57 -13.50 -13.09
C PHE A 113 14.69 -12.06 -12.59
N ASP A 114 15.75 -11.34 -12.99
CA ASP A 114 15.94 -9.94 -12.60
C ASP A 114 14.76 -9.08 -13.01
N ARG A 115 14.25 -9.23 -14.23
CA ARG A 115 13.09 -8.48 -14.72
C ARG A 115 11.84 -8.83 -13.94
N ASP A 116 11.56 -10.12 -13.72
CA ASP A 116 10.36 -10.56 -13.00
C ASP A 116 10.40 -10.11 -11.53
N PHE A 117 11.56 -10.15 -10.88
CA PHE A 117 11.79 -9.62 -9.53
C PHE A 117 11.50 -8.12 -9.47
N LEU A 118 12.14 -7.32 -10.32
CA LEU A 118 11.96 -5.86 -10.33
C LEU A 118 10.52 -5.44 -10.68
N THR A 119 9.87 -6.15 -11.61
CA THR A 119 8.46 -5.90 -11.94
C THR A 119 7.54 -6.16 -10.74
N ARG A 120 7.80 -7.23 -9.98
CA ARG A 120 7.05 -7.52 -8.75
C ARG A 120 7.32 -6.49 -7.67
N GLN A 121 8.59 -6.08 -7.49
CA GLN A 121 8.93 -5.01 -6.54
C GLN A 121 8.18 -3.73 -6.87
N SER A 122 8.18 -3.30 -8.15
CA SER A 122 7.45 -2.09 -8.56
C SER A 122 5.95 -2.19 -8.26
N ALA A 123 5.30 -3.27 -8.68
CA ALA A 123 3.86 -3.46 -8.48
C ALA A 123 3.48 -3.53 -6.99
N GLU A 124 4.27 -4.22 -6.17
CA GLU A 124 3.99 -4.35 -4.74
C GLU A 124 4.21 -3.02 -4.02
N HIS A 125 5.28 -2.28 -4.32
CA HIS A 125 5.52 -0.98 -3.71
C HIS A 125 4.48 0.08 -4.13
N GLU A 126 3.98 0.06 -5.37
CA GLU A 126 2.83 0.90 -5.77
C GLU A 126 1.59 0.61 -4.92
N ARG A 127 1.29 -0.67 -4.69
CA ARG A 127 0.18 -1.11 -3.84
C ARG A 127 0.39 -0.67 -2.37
N LEU A 128 1.61 -0.83 -1.85
CA LEU A 128 1.95 -0.42 -0.48
C LEU A 128 1.82 1.10 -0.31
N ILE A 129 2.35 1.91 -1.23
CA ILE A 129 2.21 3.37 -1.18
C ILE A 129 0.74 3.77 -1.08
N SER A 130 -0.13 3.17 -1.89
CA SER A 130 -1.57 3.47 -1.83
C SER A 130 -2.18 3.12 -0.47
N ALA A 131 -1.89 1.92 0.06
CA ALA A 131 -2.42 1.47 1.34
C ALA A 131 -1.88 2.28 2.52
N PHE A 132 -0.58 2.59 2.52
CA PHE A 132 0.06 3.38 3.57
C PHE A 132 -0.41 4.84 3.57
N LYS A 133 -0.63 5.46 2.40
CA LYS A 133 -1.24 6.80 2.29
C LYS A 133 -2.67 6.80 2.84
N GLN A 134 -3.45 5.78 2.51
CA GLN A 134 -4.82 5.64 3.03
C GLN A 134 -4.83 5.48 4.55
N GLU A 135 -3.96 4.64 5.11
CA GLU A 135 -3.83 4.47 6.55
C GLU A 135 -3.36 5.75 7.24
N ALA A 136 -2.33 6.39 6.72
CA ALA A 136 -1.78 7.64 7.26
C ALA A 136 -2.82 8.77 7.32
N GLU A 137 -3.76 8.80 6.37
CA GLU A 137 -4.81 9.83 6.30
C GLU A 137 -6.07 9.45 7.08
N TYR A 138 -6.56 8.22 6.93
CA TYR A 138 -7.88 7.81 7.39
C TYR A 138 -7.88 6.75 8.51
N GLY A 139 -6.73 6.16 8.87
CA GLY A 139 -6.61 5.21 9.97
C GLY A 139 -7.17 5.77 11.28
N THR A 140 -7.64 4.90 12.16
CA THR A 140 -8.27 5.31 13.42
C THR A 140 -7.31 5.33 14.60
N ASN A 141 -6.31 4.45 14.60
CA ASN A 141 -5.32 4.37 15.67
C ASN A 141 -4.12 5.30 15.38
N PRO A 142 -3.82 6.27 16.25
CA PRO A 142 -2.76 7.25 16.03
C PRO A 142 -1.36 6.62 15.91
N VAL A 143 -1.11 5.52 16.61
CA VAL A 143 0.19 4.83 16.57
C VAL A 143 0.41 4.18 15.20
N ILE A 144 -0.64 3.57 14.63
CA ILE A 144 -0.60 2.94 13.30
C ILE A 144 -0.50 3.99 12.20
N LYS A 145 -1.25 5.09 12.33
CA LYS A 145 -1.15 6.24 11.41
C LYS A 145 0.27 6.81 11.34
N ASP A 146 0.90 6.98 12.50
CA ASP A 146 2.26 7.54 12.56
C ASP A 146 3.29 6.59 11.96
N TYR A 147 3.15 5.29 12.19
CA TYR A 147 3.95 4.27 11.51
C TYR A 147 3.79 4.36 10.00
N ALA A 148 2.55 4.38 9.51
CA ALA A 148 2.29 4.46 8.07
C ALA A 148 2.94 5.70 7.42
N ARG A 149 2.90 6.86 8.07
CA ARG A 149 3.58 8.08 7.58
C ARG A 149 5.10 7.94 7.53
N LYS A 150 5.69 7.30 8.54
CA LYS A 150 7.15 7.16 8.65
C LYS A 150 7.73 6.18 7.63
N ALA A 151 7.00 5.12 7.30
CA ALA A 151 7.44 4.11 6.34
C ALA A 151 7.38 4.58 4.88
N LEU A 152 6.47 5.50 4.53
CA LEU A 152 6.24 5.96 3.16
C LEU A 152 7.50 6.37 2.38
N PRO A 153 8.43 7.18 2.92
CA PRO A 153 9.62 7.59 2.17
C PRO A 153 10.51 6.41 1.75
N THR A 154 10.61 5.38 2.58
CA THR A 154 11.37 4.16 2.24
C THR A 154 10.69 3.36 1.14
N ILE A 155 9.37 3.17 1.24
CA ILE A 155 8.57 2.46 0.24
C ILE A 155 8.63 3.19 -1.12
N GLU A 156 8.52 4.53 -1.12
CA GLU A 156 8.62 5.36 -2.34
C GLU A 156 10.02 5.29 -2.97
N ARG A 157 11.08 5.27 -2.17
CA ARG A 157 12.45 5.08 -2.65
C ARG A 157 12.63 3.71 -3.31
N HIS A 158 12.15 2.63 -2.70
CA HIS A 158 12.25 1.29 -3.28
C HIS A 158 11.51 1.19 -4.62
N LEU A 159 10.33 1.82 -4.73
CA LEU A 159 9.61 1.89 -6.00
C LEU A 159 10.44 2.57 -7.09
N HIS A 160 11.00 3.74 -6.76
CA HIS A 160 11.85 4.49 -7.68
C HIS A 160 13.05 3.67 -8.15
N ASP A 161 13.77 3.06 -7.21
CA ASP A 161 14.97 2.27 -7.50
C ASP A 161 14.65 1.04 -8.37
N ALA A 162 13.54 0.34 -8.09
CA ALA A 162 13.09 -0.80 -8.89
C ALA A 162 12.73 -0.37 -10.33
N GLN A 163 12.01 0.74 -10.49
CA GLN A 163 11.64 1.29 -11.80
C GLN A 163 12.86 1.75 -12.61
N ASP A 164 13.83 2.37 -11.97
CA ASP A 164 15.05 2.83 -12.64
C ASP A 164 15.92 1.66 -13.09
N LEU A 165 16.01 0.59 -12.28
CA LEU A 165 16.67 -0.64 -12.69
C LEU A 165 15.96 -1.34 -13.86
N LEU A 166 14.65 -1.28 -13.94
CA LEU A 166 13.88 -1.78 -15.09
C LEU A 166 14.17 -1.00 -16.37
N LYS A 167 14.20 0.33 -16.32
CA LYS A 167 14.51 1.21 -17.47
C LYS A 167 15.92 0.98 -18.02
N GLN A 168 16.93 0.75 -17.16
CA GLN A 168 18.30 0.50 -17.59
C GLN A 168 18.48 -0.83 -18.33
N ARG A 169 17.46 -1.67 -18.41
CA ARG A 169 17.46 -3.00 -19.03
C ARG A 169 16.71 -3.05 -20.37
N SER A 170 16.01 -1.98 -20.71
CA SER A 170 15.35 -1.81 -22.01
C SER A 170 16.32 -1.25 -23.02
#